data_46ec8eed567c6b87f22314290d6fac91
#
_entry.id   46ec8eed567c6b87f22314290d6fac91
#
_cell.length_a   1.000
_cell.length_b   1.000
_cell.length_c   1.000
_cell.angle_alpha   90.00
_cell.angle_beta   90.00
_cell.angle_gamma   90.00
#
_symmetry.space_group_name_H-M   'P 1'
#
loop_
_entity.id
_entity.type
_entity.pdbx_description
1 polymer ?
#
loop_
_entity_poly.entity_id
_entity_poly.type
_entity_poly.pdbx_seq_one_letter_code
_entity_poly.pdbx_strand_id
1 'polypeptide(L)'
;MKTVQDYFNQYRDYSMNEIEKRAEEINEEVDNNPNADVKEFNIEIEGLMKVKENILEKQDKSQEERSFNPITQMNFKEEVPTENIFDSKEYRSAFFKQMLGQELTNIEQRTFDTAMEKQKVEGRANNFNTATNSSAVLPTQTLNEVIKLAKKQGGLLAHVRSFNMPTKISIPIGTPHDKAQWHPEGKEVDAEVVETASVQFDGYEILKVFSISAKAHKMSIQAFESYVTEELTSCVMEAIADAVVNGDGIEKGTGLVEGIEWTEENTLDLNGEYVDFAKALAKLKRGYASNSKFAMSNATLYNFVYTIVDNNNRPIFIQDPRNESVGHILGKEVIIDDHIEDGVILLGDFNYMGVNISDGMMLEVSRESSFRSGLIDYRAMAIADTKPLVDEAFLKLTVPAVEEV
;
A
#
# COMPACT_ATOMS: atom_id res chain seq x y z
N MET A 1 42.30 34.69 41.42
CA MET A 1 41.36 34.24 40.39
C MET A 1 42.06 33.11 39.58
N LYS A 2 41.45 31.97 39.56
CA LYS A 2 41.91 30.86 38.67
C LYS A 2 41.68 31.25 37.23
N THR A 3 42.51 30.76 36.33
CA THR A 3 42.33 30.96 34.88
C THR A 3 41.52 29.82 34.27
N VAL A 4 40.98 30.04 33.06
CA VAL A 4 40.30 28.99 32.30
C VAL A 4 41.16 27.73 32.15
N GLN A 5 42.49 27.91 32.05
CA GLN A 5 43.44 26.80 31.92
C GLN A 5 43.59 26.01 33.24
N ASP A 6 43.46 26.67 34.36
CA ASP A 6 43.53 26.02 35.69
C ASP A 6 42.28 25.13 35.88
N TYR A 7 41.10 25.64 35.52
CA TYR A 7 39.84 24.86 35.57
C TYR A 7 39.83 23.73 34.54
N PHE A 8 40.35 23.95 33.33
CA PHE A 8 40.52 22.87 32.32
C PHE A 8 41.40 21.73 32.88
N ASN A 9 42.50 22.05 33.50
CA ASN A 9 43.39 21.04 34.12
C ASN A 9 42.76 20.34 35.34
N GLN A 10 41.95 21.06 36.10
CA GLN A 10 41.23 20.51 37.25
C GLN A 10 40.18 19.49 36.87
N TYR A 11 39.43 19.74 35.78
CA TYR A 11 38.31 18.90 35.32
C TYR A 11 38.66 17.99 34.15
N ARG A 12 39.95 17.88 33.78
CA ARG A 12 40.43 17.15 32.63
C ARG A 12 40.02 15.68 32.61
N ASP A 13 39.88 15.06 33.76
CA ASP A 13 39.60 13.62 33.90
C ASP A 13 38.10 13.34 34.20
N TYR A 14 37.24 14.38 34.13
CA TYR A 14 35.83 14.22 34.34
C TYR A 14 35.16 13.58 33.11
N SER A 15 34.15 12.73 33.39
CA SER A 15 33.25 12.18 32.39
C SER A 15 32.19 13.21 31.94
N MET A 16 31.56 12.97 30.82
CA MET A 16 30.49 13.84 30.28
C MET A 16 29.37 14.14 31.31
N ASN A 17 28.94 13.11 32.04
CA ASN A 17 27.91 13.22 33.06
C ASN A 17 28.36 14.07 34.28
N GLU A 18 29.63 13.99 34.66
CA GLU A 18 30.18 14.77 35.75
C GLU A 18 30.35 16.25 35.41
N ILE A 19 30.66 16.54 34.12
CA ILE A 19 30.71 17.91 33.61
C ILE A 19 29.31 18.55 33.62
N GLU A 20 28.31 17.82 33.13
CA GLU A 20 26.93 18.31 33.14
C GLU A 20 26.40 18.53 34.54
N LYS A 21 26.64 17.61 35.46
CA LYS A 21 26.27 17.75 36.87
C LYS A 21 26.94 18.95 37.54
N ARG A 22 28.23 19.18 37.29
CA ARG A 22 28.93 20.34 37.84
C ARG A 22 28.41 21.67 37.26
N ALA A 23 28.05 21.69 35.98
CA ALA A 23 27.43 22.86 35.35
C ALA A 23 26.06 23.19 35.97
N GLU A 24 25.25 22.17 36.29
CA GLU A 24 23.97 22.35 37.02
C GLU A 24 24.20 22.87 38.42
N GLU A 25 25.18 22.33 39.17
CA GLU A 25 25.53 22.80 40.50
C GLU A 25 25.95 24.30 40.52
N ILE A 26 26.74 24.72 39.50
CA ILE A 26 27.14 26.13 39.36
C ILE A 26 25.91 27.03 39.11
N ASN A 27 24.99 26.59 38.25
CA ASN A 27 23.76 27.35 38.01
C ASN A 27 22.92 27.49 39.29
N GLU A 28 22.78 26.40 40.07
CA GLU A 28 22.08 26.43 41.36
C GLU A 28 22.80 27.33 42.38
N GLU A 29 24.14 27.34 42.43
CA GLU A 29 24.90 28.20 43.30
C GLU A 29 24.76 29.70 42.94
N VAL A 30 24.69 30.02 41.64
CA VAL A 30 24.44 31.39 41.14
C VAL A 30 23.03 31.85 41.45
N ASP A 31 22.02 30.99 41.28
CA ASP A 31 20.62 31.36 41.53
C ASP A 31 20.29 31.55 43.03
N ASN A 32 20.94 30.76 43.90
CA ASN A 32 20.67 30.77 45.32
C ASN A 32 21.53 31.78 46.14
N ASN A 33 22.61 32.33 45.55
CA ASN A 33 23.50 33.25 46.27
C ASN A 33 23.65 34.61 45.56
N PRO A 34 22.97 35.68 46.03
CA PRO A 34 23.02 37.00 45.43
C PRO A 34 24.43 37.67 45.44
N ASN A 35 25.36 37.15 46.21
CA ASN A 35 26.74 37.63 46.30
C ASN A 35 27.75 36.69 45.61
N ALA A 36 27.31 35.76 44.79
CA ALA A 36 28.17 34.85 44.05
C ALA A 36 29.08 35.62 43.08
N ASP A 37 30.34 35.25 42.99
CA ASP A 37 31.27 35.84 42.03
C ASP A 37 31.02 35.23 40.60
N VAL A 38 30.07 35.84 39.92
CA VAL A 38 29.64 35.42 38.55
C VAL A 38 30.80 35.41 37.58
N LYS A 39 31.85 36.21 37.80
CA LYS A 39 33.04 36.21 36.94
C LYS A 39 33.87 34.94 37.11
N GLU A 40 34.00 34.46 38.33
CA GLU A 40 34.75 33.25 38.63
C GLU A 40 34.00 32.01 38.09
N PHE A 41 32.70 31.95 38.26
CA PHE A 41 31.86 30.90 37.70
C PHE A 41 31.83 30.85 36.15
N ASN A 42 31.83 32.01 35.49
CA ASN A 42 31.95 32.06 34.04
C ASN A 42 33.28 31.50 33.52
N ILE A 43 34.39 31.77 34.24
CA ILE A 43 35.69 31.21 33.91
C ILE A 43 35.69 29.70 34.15
N GLU A 44 35.02 29.20 35.19
CA GLU A 44 34.87 27.78 35.46
C GLU A 44 34.05 27.07 34.38
N ILE A 45 32.93 27.64 33.93
CA ILE A 45 32.09 27.13 32.84
C ILE A 45 32.87 27.08 31.53
N GLU A 46 33.65 28.13 31.22
CA GLU A 46 34.52 28.09 30.03
C GLU A 46 35.57 26.95 30.12
N GLY A 47 36.10 26.68 31.28
CA GLY A 47 36.99 25.55 31.55
C GLY A 47 36.30 24.19 31.28
N LEU A 48 35.07 24.02 31.79
CA LEU A 48 34.28 22.83 31.59
C LEU A 48 33.91 22.63 30.10
N MET A 49 33.58 23.71 29.37
CA MET A 49 33.30 23.68 27.93
C MET A 49 34.50 23.19 27.13
N LYS A 50 35.72 23.65 27.46
CA LYS A 50 36.96 23.17 26.81
C LYS A 50 37.23 21.70 27.10
N VAL A 51 36.90 21.19 28.29
CA VAL A 51 37.01 19.77 28.60
C VAL A 51 36.03 18.95 27.80
N LYS A 52 34.78 19.41 27.69
CA LYS A 52 33.72 18.80 26.85
C LYS A 52 34.13 18.71 25.39
N GLU A 53 34.67 19.78 24.82
CA GLU A 53 35.16 19.84 23.43
C GLU A 53 36.34 18.85 23.22
N ASN A 54 37.27 18.78 24.18
CA ASN A 54 38.42 17.84 24.11
C ASN A 54 37.98 16.36 24.20
N ILE A 55 36.92 16.06 24.95
CA ILE A 55 36.32 14.71 25.03
C ILE A 55 35.68 14.36 23.67
N LEU A 56 34.93 15.28 23.08
CA LEU A 56 34.28 15.09 21.76
C LEU A 56 35.35 14.90 20.67
N GLU A 57 36.39 15.75 20.62
CA GLU A 57 37.51 15.57 19.68
C GLU A 57 38.24 14.24 19.83
N LYS A 58 38.41 13.75 21.08
CA LYS A 58 39.02 12.44 21.33
C LYS A 58 38.10 11.30 20.91
N GLN A 59 36.77 11.45 21.03
CA GLN A 59 35.81 10.49 20.54
C GLN A 59 35.82 10.44 19.02
N ASP A 60 35.84 11.58 18.32
CA ASP A 60 35.93 11.65 16.88
C ASP A 60 37.25 11.08 16.35
N LYS A 61 38.40 11.43 16.95
CA LYS A 61 39.68 10.85 16.58
C LYS A 61 39.78 9.34 16.89
N SER A 62 39.13 8.87 17.94
CA SER A 62 39.07 7.43 18.24
C SER A 62 38.14 6.67 17.27
N GLN A 63 37.21 7.34 16.63
CA GLN A 63 36.39 6.77 15.52
C GLN A 63 37.21 6.74 14.22
N GLU A 64 38.00 7.78 13.92
CA GLU A 64 38.90 7.79 12.75
C GLU A 64 40.04 6.77 12.87
N GLU A 65 40.67 6.61 14.04
CA GLU A 65 41.70 5.60 14.24
C GLU A 65 41.18 4.15 14.26
N ARG A 66 39.91 3.92 14.61
CA ARG A 66 39.24 2.61 14.50
C ARG A 66 38.91 2.24 13.05
N SER A 67 38.84 3.19 12.13
CA SER A 67 38.58 2.95 10.71
C SER A 67 39.84 2.41 9.96
N PHE A 68 41.03 2.38 10.58
CA PHE A 68 42.29 2.00 9.94
C PHE A 68 42.92 0.72 10.53
N ASN A 69 42.12 -0.31 10.82
CA ASN A 69 42.65 -1.61 11.25
C ASN A 69 42.30 -2.68 10.21
N PRO A 70 43.28 -3.15 9.39
CA PRO A 70 43.02 -4.06 8.28
C PRO A 70 42.67 -5.50 8.69
N ILE A 71 42.56 -5.82 9.97
CA ILE A 71 42.31 -7.17 10.48
C ILE A 71 40.91 -7.33 11.07
N THR A 72 40.17 -6.26 11.31
CA THR A 72 38.78 -6.33 11.75
C THR A 72 37.85 -5.64 10.74
N GLN A 73 37.71 -6.24 9.56
CA GLN A 73 36.47 -6.04 8.76
C GLN A 73 35.30 -6.76 9.43
N MET A 74 35.09 -6.53 10.70
CA MET A 74 33.78 -6.60 11.28
C MET A 74 33.18 -5.21 11.14
N ASN A 75 32.50 -4.99 10.01
CA ASN A 75 31.54 -3.95 9.87
C ASN A 75 30.58 -4.07 11.07
N PHE A 76 30.71 -3.22 12.06
CA PHE A 76 29.56 -2.85 12.85
C PHE A 76 28.64 -2.11 11.88
N LYS A 77 27.76 -2.86 11.24
CA LYS A 77 26.56 -2.31 10.63
C LYS A 77 25.92 -1.47 11.72
N GLU A 78 25.85 -0.15 11.56
CA GLU A 78 24.71 0.55 12.11
C GLU A 78 23.52 -0.31 11.70
N GLU A 79 22.84 -0.91 12.66
CA GLU A 79 21.66 -1.71 12.41
C GLU A 79 20.65 -0.76 11.80
N VAL A 80 20.58 -0.77 10.48
CA VAL A 80 19.41 -0.27 9.77
C VAL A 80 18.24 -1.00 10.39
N PRO A 81 17.24 -0.29 10.96
CA PRO A 81 16.12 -0.95 11.62
C PRO A 81 15.57 -2.03 10.70
N THR A 82 15.61 -3.28 11.15
CA THR A 82 15.31 -4.47 10.36
C THR A 82 13.83 -4.64 10.04
N GLU A 83 12.98 -3.75 10.51
CA GLU A 83 11.56 -3.69 10.18
C GLU A 83 11.38 -2.91 8.87
N ASN A 84 11.24 -3.63 7.76
CA ASN A 84 10.91 -3.13 6.42
C ASN A 84 11.87 -2.07 5.85
N ILE A 85 13.03 -2.52 5.37
CA ILE A 85 14.00 -1.64 4.70
C ILE A 85 13.38 -0.86 3.52
N PHE A 86 12.37 -1.45 2.85
CA PHE A 86 11.64 -0.84 1.74
C PHE A 86 10.74 0.34 2.17
N ASP A 87 10.54 0.53 3.49
CA ASP A 87 9.72 1.61 4.07
C ASP A 87 10.58 2.80 4.54
N SER A 88 11.91 2.67 4.47
CA SER A 88 12.85 3.72 4.90
C SER A 88 12.89 4.88 3.91
N LYS A 89 13.07 6.11 4.44
CA LYS A 89 13.21 7.33 3.62
C LYS A 89 14.48 7.28 2.77
N GLU A 90 15.52 6.66 3.29
CA GLU A 90 16.82 6.48 2.65
C GLU A 90 16.67 5.57 1.43
N TYR A 91 15.92 4.47 1.55
CA TYR A 91 15.61 3.60 0.41
C TYR A 91 14.77 4.32 -0.64
N ARG A 92 13.74 5.07 -0.25
CA ARG A 92 12.90 5.86 -1.17
C ARG A 92 13.76 6.85 -1.96
N SER A 93 14.62 7.62 -1.29
CA SER A 93 15.53 8.56 -1.95
C SER A 93 16.52 7.85 -2.87
N ALA A 94 17.14 6.76 -2.40
CA ALA A 94 18.08 5.96 -3.18
C ALA A 94 17.44 5.37 -4.43
N PHE A 95 16.24 4.83 -4.31
CA PHE A 95 15.47 4.24 -5.40
C PHE A 95 15.25 5.26 -6.54
N PHE A 96 14.68 6.42 -6.25
CA PHE A 96 14.41 7.42 -7.27
C PHE A 96 15.68 8.06 -7.85
N LYS A 97 16.73 8.26 -7.06
CA LYS A 97 18.05 8.69 -7.56
C LYS A 97 18.66 7.66 -8.52
N GLN A 98 18.58 6.37 -8.17
CA GLN A 98 19.08 5.29 -9.02
C GLN A 98 18.34 5.23 -10.36
N MET A 99 17.01 5.35 -10.34
CA MET A 99 16.19 5.39 -11.56
C MET A 99 16.53 6.59 -12.45
N LEU A 100 16.80 7.76 -11.85
CA LEU A 100 17.27 8.94 -12.56
C LEU A 100 18.78 8.91 -12.91
N GLY A 101 19.54 7.90 -12.42
CA GLY A 101 20.99 7.81 -12.63
C GLY A 101 21.78 8.93 -11.96
N GLN A 102 21.29 9.41 -10.83
CA GLN A 102 21.99 10.36 -9.98
C GLN A 102 22.91 9.63 -9.00
N GLU A 103 23.94 10.32 -8.53
CA GLU A 103 24.86 9.75 -7.53
C GLU A 103 24.18 9.57 -6.19
N LEU A 104 24.37 8.40 -5.59
CA LEU A 104 23.87 8.05 -4.26
C LEU A 104 24.87 8.49 -3.20
N THR A 105 24.37 8.89 -2.05
CA THR A 105 25.22 9.06 -0.85
C THR A 105 25.62 7.69 -0.30
N ASN A 106 26.70 7.62 0.49
CA ASN A 106 27.19 6.36 1.07
C ASN A 106 26.12 5.60 1.88
N ILE A 107 25.22 6.33 2.56
CA ILE A 107 24.11 5.75 3.34
C ILE A 107 23.04 5.20 2.40
N GLU A 108 22.63 5.98 1.41
CA GLU A 108 21.65 5.57 0.41
C GLU A 108 22.12 4.33 -0.36
N GLN A 109 23.41 4.28 -0.74
CA GLN A 109 23.96 3.14 -1.45
C GLN A 109 23.93 1.87 -0.60
N ARG A 110 24.36 1.94 0.67
CA ARG A 110 24.30 0.80 1.59
C ARG A 110 22.87 0.30 1.80
N THR A 111 21.92 1.24 1.99
CA THR A 111 20.51 0.89 2.18
C THR A 111 19.94 0.22 0.93
N PHE A 112 20.27 0.73 -0.25
CA PHE A 112 19.86 0.16 -1.52
C PHE A 112 20.44 -1.23 -1.76
N ASP A 113 21.75 -1.42 -1.53
CA ASP A 113 22.42 -2.72 -1.66
C ASP A 113 21.83 -3.77 -0.69
N THR A 114 21.56 -3.38 0.55
CA THR A 114 20.92 -4.27 1.53
C THR A 114 19.49 -4.63 1.13
N ALA A 115 18.74 -3.70 0.54
CA ALA A 115 17.41 -3.97 0.02
C ALA A 115 17.46 -4.95 -1.16
N MET A 116 18.41 -4.78 -2.07
CA MET A 116 18.63 -5.68 -3.21
C MET A 116 19.06 -7.10 -2.75
N GLU A 117 19.85 -7.22 -1.70
CA GLU A 117 20.19 -8.51 -1.10
C GLU A 117 18.96 -9.20 -0.50
N LYS A 118 18.14 -8.46 0.27
CA LYS A 118 16.86 -8.98 0.80
C LYS A 118 15.93 -9.45 -0.30
N GLN A 119 15.78 -8.66 -1.36
CA GLN A 119 14.97 -9.01 -2.52
C GLN A 119 15.39 -10.35 -3.13
N LYS A 120 16.70 -10.61 -3.24
CA LYS A 120 17.26 -11.87 -3.73
C LYS A 120 16.95 -13.04 -2.78
N VAL A 121 17.08 -12.84 -1.48
CA VAL A 121 16.86 -13.88 -0.46
C VAL A 121 15.37 -14.27 -0.38
N GLU A 122 14.48 -13.29 -0.49
CA GLU A 122 13.03 -13.53 -0.44
C GLU A 122 12.45 -14.13 -1.74
N GLY A 123 13.29 -14.41 -2.74
CA GLY A 123 12.87 -15.02 -4.01
C GLY A 123 12.15 -14.07 -4.97
N ARG A 124 11.94 -12.82 -4.57
CA ARG A 124 11.29 -11.78 -5.39
C ARG A 124 12.07 -11.47 -6.67
N ALA A 125 13.38 -11.72 -6.65
CA ALA A 125 14.27 -11.49 -7.79
C ALA A 125 14.32 -12.66 -8.79
N ASN A 126 13.94 -13.87 -8.38
CA ASN A 126 14.16 -15.07 -9.20
C ASN A 126 13.24 -15.16 -10.41
N ASN A 127 12.11 -14.47 -10.40
CA ASN A 127 11.18 -14.49 -11.51
C ASN A 127 11.53 -13.49 -12.65
N PHE A 128 12.40 -12.49 -12.38
CA PHE A 128 12.59 -11.34 -13.27
C PHE A 128 14.05 -10.94 -13.52
N ASN A 129 15.05 -11.66 -12.97
CA ASN A 129 16.46 -11.29 -13.13
C ASN A 129 17.05 -11.78 -14.45
N THR A 130 17.10 -10.91 -15.44
CA THR A 130 18.16 -10.91 -16.44
C THR A 130 19.33 -10.05 -15.94
N ALA A 131 20.55 -10.58 -16.04
CA ALA A 131 21.79 -10.05 -15.41
C ALA A 131 22.20 -8.62 -15.82
N THR A 132 21.40 -7.89 -16.58
CA THR A 132 21.76 -6.60 -17.17
C THR A 132 20.88 -5.41 -16.68
N ASN A 133 19.78 -5.66 -15.99
CA ASN A 133 18.84 -4.61 -15.58
C ASN A 133 18.72 -4.54 -14.06
N SER A 134 18.86 -3.32 -13.52
CA SER A 134 18.64 -3.06 -12.10
C SER A 134 17.13 -3.00 -11.81
N SER A 135 16.50 -4.17 -11.66
CA SER A 135 15.13 -4.21 -11.16
C SER A 135 15.12 -3.91 -9.65
N ALA A 136 14.38 -2.93 -9.24
CA ALA A 136 14.24 -2.58 -7.83
C ALA A 136 12.75 -2.53 -7.46
N VAL A 137 12.44 -3.04 -6.27
CA VAL A 137 11.06 -2.99 -5.72
C VAL A 137 10.71 -1.56 -5.37
N LEU A 138 9.51 -1.12 -5.78
CA LEU A 138 8.99 0.20 -5.45
C LEU A 138 8.94 0.39 -3.92
N PRO A 139 9.35 1.55 -3.38
CA PRO A 139 9.24 1.83 -1.96
C PRO A 139 7.81 1.65 -1.45
N THR A 140 7.64 1.03 -0.28
CA THR A 140 6.32 0.70 0.28
C THR A 140 5.42 1.94 0.44
N GLN A 141 6.01 3.08 0.77
CA GLN A 141 5.27 4.34 0.88
C GLN A 141 4.67 4.76 -0.47
N THR A 142 5.46 4.69 -1.54
CA THR A 142 4.99 5.03 -2.91
C THR A 142 3.94 4.02 -3.39
N LEU A 143 4.12 2.73 -3.12
CA LEU A 143 3.11 1.71 -3.42
C LEU A 143 1.78 2.01 -2.70
N ASN A 144 1.83 2.35 -1.42
CA ASN A 144 0.64 2.72 -0.65
C ASN A 144 -0.03 4.00 -1.19
N GLU A 145 0.76 4.97 -1.68
CA GLU A 145 0.24 6.17 -2.34
C GLU A 145 -0.48 5.81 -3.65
N VAL A 146 0.10 4.94 -4.49
CA VAL A 146 -0.52 4.42 -5.72
C VAL A 146 -1.87 3.75 -5.42
N ILE A 147 -1.90 2.81 -4.47
CA ILE A 147 -3.13 2.12 -4.06
C ILE A 147 -4.18 3.10 -3.51
N LYS A 148 -3.74 4.08 -2.72
CA LYS A 148 -4.64 5.09 -2.16
C LYS A 148 -5.22 6.01 -3.23
N LEU A 149 -4.43 6.41 -4.23
CA LEU A 149 -4.88 7.22 -5.36
C LEU A 149 -5.87 6.43 -6.22
N ALA A 150 -5.58 5.16 -6.53
CA ALA A 150 -6.50 4.30 -7.27
C ALA A 150 -7.86 4.14 -6.56
N LYS A 151 -7.84 3.88 -5.25
CA LYS A 151 -9.07 3.84 -4.45
C LYS A 151 -9.81 5.17 -4.39
N LYS A 152 -9.12 6.29 -4.51
CA LYS A 152 -9.72 7.62 -4.54
C LYS A 152 -10.37 7.94 -5.89
N GLN A 153 -9.90 7.35 -6.99
CA GLN A 153 -10.52 7.48 -8.30
C GLN A 153 -11.95 6.89 -8.32
N GLY A 154 -12.27 6.03 -7.38
CA GLY A 154 -13.59 5.41 -7.24
C GLY A 154 -13.65 4.04 -7.90
N GLY A 155 -14.86 3.65 -8.34
CA GLY A 155 -15.10 2.34 -8.92
C GLY A 155 -15.15 1.21 -7.89
N LEU A 156 -15.26 -0.01 -8.38
CA LEU A 156 -15.42 -1.21 -7.57
C LEU A 156 -14.15 -1.51 -6.74
N LEU A 157 -12.98 -1.21 -7.29
CA LEU A 157 -11.68 -1.42 -6.64
C LEU A 157 -11.57 -0.73 -5.26
N ALA A 158 -12.29 0.37 -5.04
CA ALA A 158 -12.29 1.06 -3.75
C ALA A 158 -12.96 0.25 -2.63
N HIS A 159 -13.83 -0.69 -2.98
CA HIS A 159 -14.69 -1.44 -2.07
C HIS A 159 -14.28 -2.90 -1.88
N VAL A 160 -13.30 -3.38 -2.64
CA VAL A 160 -12.77 -4.75 -2.53
C VAL A 160 -11.73 -4.88 -1.43
N ARG A 161 -11.56 -6.09 -0.93
CA ARG A 161 -10.57 -6.40 0.10
C ARG A 161 -9.20 -6.58 -0.50
N SER A 162 -8.27 -5.70 -0.15
CA SER A 162 -6.88 -5.76 -0.62
C SER A 162 -6.02 -6.57 0.35
N PHE A 163 -5.22 -7.49 -0.21
CA PHE A 163 -4.19 -8.24 0.47
C PHE A 163 -2.82 -7.82 -0.07
N ASN A 164 -1.79 -7.94 0.74
CA ASN A 164 -0.41 -7.74 0.31
C ASN A 164 0.41 -8.90 0.88
N MET A 165 0.27 -10.04 0.24
CA MET A 165 0.85 -11.30 0.68
C MET A 165 1.65 -11.94 -0.47
N PRO A 166 2.69 -12.72 -0.16
CA PRO A 166 3.47 -13.41 -1.20
C PRO A 166 2.59 -14.27 -2.10
N THR A 167 3.04 -14.51 -3.33
CA THR A 167 2.38 -15.40 -4.29
C THR A 167 2.10 -16.80 -3.72
N LYS A 168 0.99 -17.42 -4.15
CA LYS A 168 0.56 -18.77 -3.76
C LYS A 168 0.15 -18.89 -2.29
N ILE A 169 -0.76 -18.03 -1.89
CA ILE A 169 -1.41 -18.11 -0.59
C ILE A 169 -2.76 -18.76 -0.71
N SER A 170 -3.02 -19.64 0.25
CA SER A 170 -4.32 -20.24 0.46
C SER A 170 -5.00 -19.56 1.64
N ILE A 171 -6.11 -18.87 1.40
CA ILE A 171 -6.92 -18.26 2.44
C ILE A 171 -8.04 -19.23 2.80
N PRO A 172 -8.09 -19.75 4.03
CA PRO A 172 -9.19 -20.60 4.46
C PRO A 172 -10.48 -19.78 4.56
N ILE A 173 -11.52 -20.25 3.92
CA ILE A 173 -12.86 -19.68 3.97
C ILE A 173 -13.73 -20.67 4.72
N GLY A 174 -14.46 -20.18 5.73
CA GLY A 174 -15.41 -21.00 6.45
C GLY A 174 -16.53 -21.44 5.51
N THR A 175 -16.68 -22.74 5.31
CA THR A 175 -17.88 -23.27 4.67
C THR A 175 -19.09 -23.10 5.60
N PRO A 176 -20.30 -22.94 5.04
CA PRO A 176 -21.52 -22.95 5.86
C PRO A 176 -21.60 -24.24 6.69
N HIS A 177 -21.69 -24.10 7.98
CA HIS A 177 -21.88 -25.24 8.87
C HIS A 177 -23.35 -25.59 9.00
N ASP A 178 -23.64 -26.85 9.27
CA ASP A 178 -24.97 -27.26 9.63
C ASP A 178 -25.46 -26.51 10.88
N LYS A 179 -26.73 -26.16 10.88
CA LYS A 179 -27.31 -25.47 12.02
C LYS A 179 -27.35 -26.39 13.21
N ALA A 180 -26.97 -25.90 14.39
CA ALA A 180 -27.17 -26.61 15.62
C ALA A 180 -28.64 -27.04 15.73
N GLN A 181 -28.87 -28.33 16.01
CA GLN A 181 -30.20 -28.92 16.14
C GLN A 181 -30.61 -28.99 17.60
N TRP A 182 -31.92 -28.79 17.85
CA TRP A 182 -32.49 -29.03 19.16
C TRP A 182 -32.50 -30.53 19.43
N HIS A 183 -31.88 -30.95 20.53
CA HIS A 183 -31.65 -32.36 20.83
C HIS A 183 -32.45 -32.80 22.07
N PRO A 184 -33.19 -33.90 22.00
CA PRO A 184 -33.81 -34.53 23.17
C PRO A 184 -32.72 -35.15 24.05
N GLU A 185 -32.91 -35.09 25.37
CA GLU A 185 -31.98 -35.65 26.36
C GLU A 185 -31.77 -37.17 26.12
N GLY A 186 -30.48 -37.57 26.08
CA GLY A 186 -30.11 -39.01 25.99
C GLY A 186 -30.00 -39.60 24.58
N LYS A 187 -30.10 -38.81 23.49
CA LYS A 187 -29.76 -39.26 22.14
C LYS A 187 -28.35 -38.85 21.76
N GLU A 188 -27.66 -39.64 20.96
CA GLU A 188 -26.37 -39.28 20.37
C GLU A 188 -26.56 -38.35 19.18
N VAL A 189 -25.65 -37.42 19.00
CA VAL A 189 -25.58 -36.51 17.83
C VAL A 189 -24.31 -36.84 17.09
N ASP A 190 -24.39 -36.99 15.78
CA ASP A 190 -23.25 -37.23 14.93
C ASP A 190 -22.38 -35.97 14.90
N ALA A 191 -21.06 -36.16 14.99
CA ALA A 191 -20.11 -35.05 14.88
C ALA A 191 -19.98 -34.61 13.40
N GLU A 192 -20.21 -33.34 13.13
CA GLU A 192 -19.94 -32.75 11.81
C GLU A 192 -18.43 -32.63 11.57
N VAL A 193 -17.98 -33.07 10.40
CA VAL A 193 -16.62 -32.83 9.94
C VAL A 193 -16.61 -31.46 9.22
N VAL A 194 -15.99 -30.48 9.85
CA VAL A 194 -15.86 -29.16 9.30
C VAL A 194 -14.88 -29.20 8.10
N GLU A 195 -15.41 -29.10 6.91
CA GLU A 195 -14.58 -28.91 5.70
C GLU A 195 -14.25 -27.43 5.56
N THR A 196 -12.96 -27.11 5.42
CA THR A 196 -12.53 -25.74 5.19
C THR A 196 -12.22 -25.58 3.72
N ALA A 197 -13.03 -24.81 3.00
CA ALA A 197 -12.69 -24.38 1.66
C ALA A 197 -11.51 -23.39 1.71
N SER A 198 -10.64 -23.45 0.73
CA SER A 198 -9.53 -22.50 0.62
C SER A 198 -9.51 -21.87 -0.76
N VAL A 199 -9.39 -20.55 -0.79
CA VAL A 199 -9.14 -19.80 -2.03
C VAL A 199 -7.65 -19.61 -2.18
N GLN A 200 -7.11 -20.05 -3.31
CA GLN A 200 -5.69 -19.90 -3.64
C GLN A 200 -5.51 -18.70 -4.57
N PHE A 201 -4.54 -17.86 -4.29
CA PHE A 201 -4.08 -16.79 -5.16
C PHE A 201 -2.77 -17.26 -5.82
N ASP A 202 -2.76 -17.32 -7.14
CA ASP A 202 -1.60 -17.81 -7.92
C ASP A 202 -0.69 -16.69 -8.39
N GLY A 203 -1.23 -15.52 -8.67
CA GLY A 203 -0.54 -14.32 -9.14
C GLY A 203 -0.30 -14.30 -10.63
N TYR A 204 -0.81 -13.27 -11.29
CA TYR A 204 -0.63 -12.99 -12.71
C TYR A 204 0.28 -11.79 -12.90
N GLU A 205 1.10 -11.82 -13.94
CA GLU A 205 2.05 -10.75 -14.23
C GLU A 205 1.38 -9.62 -15.00
N ILE A 206 1.48 -8.40 -14.48
CA ILE A 206 1.05 -7.16 -15.13
C ILE A 206 2.30 -6.41 -15.54
N LEU A 207 2.45 -6.09 -16.83
CA LEU A 207 3.61 -5.44 -17.38
C LEU A 207 3.22 -4.22 -18.19
N LYS A 208 3.87 -3.09 -17.92
CA LYS A 208 3.72 -1.85 -18.69
C LYS A 208 5.07 -1.22 -18.96
N VAL A 209 5.30 -0.87 -20.22
CA VAL A 209 6.47 -0.08 -20.65
C VAL A 209 6.01 1.33 -21.02
N PHE A 210 6.69 2.34 -20.47
CA PHE A 210 6.49 3.73 -20.83
C PHE A 210 7.84 4.41 -21.07
N SER A 211 7.87 5.42 -21.96
CA SER A 211 9.10 6.06 -22.39
C SER A 211 9.09 7.54 -22.02
N ILE A 212 10.20 8.03 -21.48
CA ILE A 212 10.39 9.43 -21.13
C ILE A 212 11.51 10.01 -22.00
N SER A 213 11.34 11.24 -22.50
CA SER A 213 12.39 11.87 -23.27
C SER A 213 13.61 12.19 -22.40
N ALA A 214 14.81 12.12 -22.98
CA ALA A 214 16.05 12.46 -22.29
C ALA A 214 16.06 13.91 -21.73
N LYS A 215 15.24 14.81 -22.29
CA LYS A 215 15.03 16.16 -21.76
C LYS A 215 14.16 16.15 -20.51
N ALA A 216 13.06 15.37 -20.52
CA ALA A 216 12.16 15.24 -19.38
C ALA A 216 12.80 14.46 -18.22
N HIS A 217 13.71 13.54 -18.51
CA HIS A 217 14.51 12.81 -17.51
C HIS A 217 15.36 13.73 -16.58
N LYS A 218 15.62 14.97 -16.96
CA LYS A 218 16.33 15.98 -16.13
C LYS A 218 15.43 16.66 -15.09
N MET A 219 14.23 16.13 -14.84
CA MET A 219 13.32 16.66 -13.83
C MET A 219 13.85 16.43 -12.40
N SER A 220 13.27 17.11 -11.43
CA SER A 220 13.60 16.86 -10.01
C SER A 220 13.11 15.48 -9.55
N ILE A 221 13.72 14.95 -8.49
CA ILE A 221 13.33 13.63 -7.92
C ILE A 221 11.84 13.61 -7.57
N GLN A 222 11.33 14.68 -6.93
CA GLN A 222 9.91 14.76 -6.54
C GLN A 222 8.97 14.79 -7.76
N ALA A 223 9.34 15.52 -8.81
CA ALA A 223 8.54 15.55 -10.05
C ALA A 223 8.52 14.18 -10.74
N PHE A 224 9.66 13.48 -10.75
CA PHE A 224 9.76 12.15 -11.30
C PHE A 224 8.94 11.13 -10.48
N GLU A 225 9.02 11.20 -9.15
CA GLU A 225 8.25 10.37 -8.26
C GLU A 225 6.73 10.55 -8.47
N SER A 226 6.25 11.82 -8.52
CA SER A 226 4.83 12.10 -8.80
C SER A 226 4.41 11.56 -10.16
N TYR A 227 5.22 11.75 -11.19
CA TYR A 227 4.94 11.22 -12.53
C TYR A 227 4.84 9.70 -12.55
N VAL A 228 5.80 9.00 -11.94
CA VAL A 228 5.78 7.52 -11.84
C VAL A 228 4.57 7.05 -11.05
N THR A 229 4.24 7.72 -9.94
CA THR A 229 3.08 7.36 -9.12
C THR A 229 1.77 7.51 -9.91
N GLU A 230 1.60 8.60 -10.66
CA GLU A 230 0.43 8.82 -11.51
C GLU A 230 0.34 7.79 -12.64
N GLU A 231 1.46 7.49 -13.31
CA GLU A 231 1.51 6.53 -14.42
C GLU A 231 1.22 5.10 -13.92
N LEU A 232 1.80 4.70 -12.79
CA LEU A 232 1.52 3.39 -12.18
C LEU A 232 0.06 3.28 -11.75
N THR A 233 -0.53 4.35 -11.19
CA THR A 233 -1.93 4.38 -10.81
C THR A 233 -2.83 4.20 -12.02
N SER A 234 -2.59 4.94 -13.10
CA SER A 234 -3.44 4.91 -14.29
C SER A 234 -3.31 3.62 -15.12
N CYS A 235 -2.14 2.98 -15.11
CA CYS A 235 -1.92 1.81 -15.97
C CYS A 235 -2.05 0.48 -15.22
N VAL A 236 -1.39 0.33 -14.07
CA VAL A 236 -1.36 -0.95 -13.36
C VAL A 236 -2.63 -1.16 -12.55
N MET A 237 -3.07 -0.11 -11.85
CA MET A 237 -4.27 -0.22 -11.02
C MET A 237 -5.54 -0.32 -11.87
N GLU A 238 -5.55 0.29 -13.05
CA GLU A 238 -6.63 0.16 -14.02
C GLU A 238 -6.74 -1.28 -14.55
N ALA A 239 -5.59 -1.92 -14.85
CA ALA A 239 -5.57 -3.33 -15.24
C ALA A 239 -6.09 -4.26 -14.12
N ILE A 240 -5.79 -3.92 -12.86
CA ILE A 240 -6.32 -4.66 -11.70
C ILE A 240 -7.81 -4.40 -11.55
N ALA A 241 -8.29 -3.18 -11.77
CA ALA A 241 -9.71 -2.84 -11.70
C ALA A 241 -10.53 -3.59 -12.76
N ASP A 242 -10.03 -3.67 -14.00
CA ASP A 242 -10.64 -4.51 -15.03
C ASP A 242 -10.66 -5.99 -14.62
N ALA A 243 -9.56 -6.52 -14.09
CA ALA A 243 -9.50 -7.90 -13.65
C ALA A 243 -10.46 -8.23 -12.48
N VAL A 244 -10.76 -7.28 -11.61
CA VAL A 244 -11.78 -7.44 -10.55
C VAL A 244 -13.15 -7.71 -11.12
N VAL A 245 -13.49 -7.10 -12.25
CA VAL A 245 -14.80 -7.26 -12.90
C VAL A 245 -14.75 -8.40 -13.92
N ASN A 246 -13.83 -8.33 -14.90
CA ASN A 246 -13.81 -9.13 -16.11
C ASN A 246 -12.65 -10.15 -16.16
N GLY A 247 -12.06 -10.50 -15.04
CA GLY A 247 -10.97 -11.47 -14.97
C GLY A 247 -11.44 -12.87 -15.38
N ASP A 248 -10.67 -13.54 -16.26
CA ASP A 248 -10.98 -14.87 -16.81
C ASP A 248 -10.38 -16.03 -16.00
N GLY A 249 -9.48 -15.73 -15.05
CA GLY A 249 -8.78 -16.75 -14.25
C GLY A 249 -7.76 -17.58 -15.04
N ILE A 250 -7.43 -17.22 -16.28
CA ILE A 250 -6.49 -17.92 -17.16
C ILE A 250 -5.28 -17.04 -17.47
N GLU A 251 -5.49 -15.88 -18.08
CA GLU A 251 -4.44 -14.91 -18.41
C GLU A 251 -4.36 -13.76 -17.40
N LYS A 252 -5.43 -13.50 -16.70
CA LYS A 252 -5.55 -12.48 -15.65
C LYS A 252 -6.33 -13.06 -14.46
N GLY A 253 -6.32 -12.37 -13.33
CA GLY A 253 -7.05 -12.82 -12.15
C GLY A 253 -8.51 -13.17 -12.42
N THR A 254 -9.16 -13.81 -11.48
CA THR A 254 -10.58 -14.21 -11.63
C THR A 254 -11.47 -13.05 -11.20
N GLY A 255 -12.29 -12.53 -12.09
CA GLY A 255 -13.22 -11.42 -11.87
C GLY A 255 -14.57 -11.88 -11.33
N LEU A 256 -15.44 -10.92 -11.03
CA LEU A 256 -16.80 -11.19 -10.56
C LEU A 256 -17.69 -11.78 -11.65
N VAL A 257 -17.56 -11.31 -12.90
CA VAL A 257 -18.46 -11.71 -13.98
C VAL A 257 -18.20 -13.15 -14.43
N GLU A 258 -16.93 -13.53 -14.58
CA GLU A 258 -16.52 -14.84 -15.09
C GLU A 258 -16.19 -15.85 -13.97
N GLY A 259 -15.84 -15.36 -12.78
CA GLY A 259 -15.36 -16.20 -11.68
C GLY A 259 -16.44 -16.79 -10.80
N ILE A 260 -17.69 -16.32 -10.92
CA ILE A 260 -18.83 -16.80 -10.13
C ILE A 260 -19.70 -17.67 -11.02
N GLU A 261 -20.10 -18.83 -10.53
CA GLU A 261 -21.08 -19.67 -11.18
C GLU A 261 -22.49 -19.05 -11.04
N TRP A 262 -22.98 -18.47 -12.15
CA TRP A 262 -24.26 -17.81 -12.18
C TRP A 262 -25.40 -18.82 -12.42
N THR A 263 -26.28 -18.94 -11.44
CA THR A 263 -27.43 -19.83 -11.43
C THR A 263 -28.72 -19.02 -11.29
N GLU A 264 -29.89 -19.66 -11.41
CA GLU A 264 -31.18 -19.01 -11.14
C GLU A 264 -31.31 -18.47 -9.70
N GLU A 265 -30.50 -18.98 -8.76
CA GLU A 265 -30.53 -18.53 -7.37
C GLU A 265 -29.82 -17.19 -7.19
N ASN A 266 -28.74 -16.92 -7.95
CA ASN A 266 -27.92 -15.71 -7.84
C ASN A 266 -28.01 -14.79 -9.06
N THR A 267 -28.99 -15.04 -9.96
CA THR A 267 -29.30 -14.15 -11.09
C THR A 267 -30.76 -13.66 -11.03
N LEU A 268 -31.02 -12.50 -11.59
CA LEU A 268 -32.35 -11.94 -11.74
C LEU A 268 -32.44 -11.03 -12.98
N ASP A 269 -33.38 -11.31 -13.86
CA ASP A 269 -33.68 -10.41 -14.96
C ASP A 269 -34.62 -9.31 -14.50
N LEU A 270 -34.23 -8.06 -14.75
CA LEU A 270 -35.00 -6.88 -14.40
C LEU A 270 -36.03 -6.57 -15.52
N ASN A 271 -37.24 -6.24 -15.14
CA ASN A 271 -38.26 -5.82 -16.09
C ASN A 271 -38.48 -4.30 -16.11
N GLY A 272 -37.67 -3.56 -15.36
CA GLY A 272 -37.82 -2.10 -15.23
C GLY A 272 -38.82 -1.69 -14.16
N GLU A 273 -39.22 -2.61 -13.30
CA GLU A 273 -40.16 -2.31 -12.21
C GLU A 273 -39.41 -1.99 -10.92
N TYR A 274 -39.95 -1.05 -10.14
CA TYR A 274 -39.44 -0.70 -8.80
C TYR A 274 -39.27 -1.94 -7.87
N VAL A 275 -40.20 -2.90 -8.00
CA VAL A 275 -40.27 -4.09 -7.16
C VAL A 275 -39.10 -5.06 -7.45
N ASP A 276 -38.54 -5.03 -8.64
CA ASP A 276 -37.46 -5.96 -9.02
C ASP A 276 -36.21 -5.77 -8.18
N PHE A 277 -35.84 -4.55 -7.81
CA PHE A 277 -34.74 -4.25 -6.91
C PHE A 277 -35.03 -4.75 -5.49
N ALA A 278 -36.28 -4.69 -5.04
CA ALA A 278 -36.65 -5.27 -3.74
C ALA A 278 -36.55 -6.81 -3.75
N LYS A 279 -36.96 -7.47 -4.87
CA LYS A 279 -36.78 -8.89 -5.07
C LYS A 279 -35.29 -9.29 -5.08
N ALA A 280 -34.43 -8.48 -5.73
CA ALA A 280 -32.98 -8.68 -5.74
C ALA A 280 -32.42 -8.66 -4.32
N LEU A 281 -32.75 -7.64 -3.53
CA LEU A 281 -32.31 -7.56 -2.13
C LEU A 281 -32.85 -8.70 -1.26
N ALA A 282 -34.03 -9.24 -1.55
CA ALA A 282 -34.59 -10.37 -0.84
C ALA A 282 -33.89 -11.70 -1.14
N LYS A 283 -33.30 -11.85 -2.33
CA LYS A 283 -32.48 -13.02 -2.69
C LYS A 283 -31.16 -13.08 -1.93
N LEU A 284 -30.60 -11.94 -1.56
CA LEU A 284 -29.33 -11.88 -0.87
C LEU A 284 -29.46 -12.42 0.58
N LYS A 285 -28.60 -13.33 0.98
CA LYS A 285 -28.60 -13.86 2.35
C LYS A 285 -28.32 -12.75 3.36
N ARG A 286 -28.99 -12.80 4.53
CA ARG A 286 -28.95 -11.76 5.57
C ARG A 286 -27.54 -11.32 5.97
N GLY A 287 -26.58 -12.25 5.98
CA GLY A 287 -25.18 -11.97 6.33
C GLY A 287 -24.51 -10.97 5.41
N TYR A 288 -24.84 -11.01 4.12
CA TYR A 288 -24.24 -10.15 3.10
C TYR A 288 -25.10 -8.91 2.81
N ALA A 289 -26.40 -8.99 3.06
CA ALA A 289 -27.35 -7.93 2.74
C ALA A 289 -27.08 -6.60 3.47
N SER A 290 -26.47 -6.61 4.67
CA SER A 290 -26.25 -5.38 5.44
C SER A 290 -25.26 -4.43 4.75
N ASN A 291 -24.16 -4.94 4.21
CA ASN A 291 -23.10 -4.17 3.56
C ASN A 291 -23.17 -4.22 2.03
N SER A 292 -24.23 -4.80 1.48
CA SER A 292 -24.38 -4.91 0.03
C SER A 292 -24.50 -3.53 -0.63
N LYS A 293 -23.94 -3.43 -1.83
CA LYS A 293 -23.95 -2.26 -2.70
C LYS A 293 -24.33 -2.69 -4.11
N PHE A 294 -24.83 -1.76 -4.90
CA PHE A 294 -25.03 -1.95 -6.33
C PHE A 294 -23.81 -1.43 -7.08
N ALA A 295 -23.32 -2.17 -8.06
CA ALA A 295 -22.27 -1.71 -8.96
C ALA A 295 -22.75 -1.85 -10.40
N MET A 296 -22.58 -0.82 -11.22
CA MET A 296 -23.04 -0.76 -12.61
C MET A 296 -22.26 0.28 -13.40
N SER A 297 -22.37 0.22 -14.73
CA SER A 297 -21.84 1.25 -15.60
C SER A 297 -22.64 2.55 -15.50
N ASN A 298 -22.00 3.66 -15.85
CA ASN A 298 -22.67 4.96 -15.91
C ASN A 298 -23.84 4.97 -16.90
N ALA A 299 -23.68 4.28 -18.05
CA ALA A 299 -24.74 4.15 -19.03
C ALA A 299 -25.97 3.40 -18.48
N THR A 300 -25.73 2.28 -17.76
CA THR A 300 -26.83 1.52 -17.13
C THR A 300 -27.55 2.35 -16.07
N LEU A 301 -26.85 3.13 -15.29
CA LEU A 301 -27.46 4.00 -14.28
C LEU A 301 -28.39 5.01 -14.89
N TYR A 302 -27.93 5.80 -15.87
CA TYR A 302 -28.72 6.92 -16.41
C TYR A 302 -29.78 6.50 -17.44
N ASN A 303 -29.49 5.47 -18.25
CA ASN A 303 -30.42 5.02 -19.30
C ASN A 303 -31.54 4.11 -18.75
N PHE A 304 -31.25 3.36 -17.69
CA PHE A 304 -32.18 2.40 -17.16
C PHE A 304 -32.63 2.74 -15.72
N VAL A 305 -31.75 2.75 -14.76
CA VAL A 305 -32.12 2.86 -13.34
C VAL A 305 -32.77 4.20 -13.01
N TYR A 306 -32.26 5.29 -13.61
CA TYR A 306 -32.79 6.64 -13.39
C TYR A 306 -34.22 6.84 -13.95
N THR A 307 -34.63 6.03 -14.92
CA THR A 307 -35.95 6.08 -15.51
C THR A 307 -37.00 5.34 -14.69
N ILE A 308 -36.59 4.50 -13.74
CA ILE A 308 -37.51 3.72 -12.91
C ILE A 308 -38.12 4.58 -11.81
N VAL A 309 -39.42 4.67 -11.79
CA VAL A 309 -40.18 5.44 -10.81
C VAL A 309 -41.23 4.56 -10.11
N ASP A 310 -41.63 4.95 -8.91
CA ASP A 310 -42.76 4.34 -8.22
C ASP A 310 -44.12 4.83 -8.78
N ASN A 311 -45.21 4.29 -8.25
CA ASN A 311 -46.57 4.70 -8.63
C ASN A 311 -46.88 6.18 -8.36
N ASN A 312 -46.03 6.89 -7.63
CA ASN A 312 -46.13 8.30 -7.32
C ASN A 312 -45.14 9.17 -8.10
N ASN A 313 -44.51 8.62 -9.15
CA ASN A 313 -43.43 9.24 -9.94
C ASN A 313 -42.19 9.62 -9.12
N ARG A 314 -41.84 8.86 -8.05
CA ARG A 314 -40.63 9.06 -7.31
C ARG A 314 -39.54 8.14 -7.88
N PRO A 315 -38.35 8.66 -8.21
CA PRO A 315 -37.28 7.83 -8.74
C PRO A 315 -36.77 6.83 -7.69
N ILE A 316 -36.41 5.64 -8.15
CA ILE A 316 -35.77 4.61 -7.29
C ILE A 316 -34.36 5.01 -6.87
N PHE A 317 -33.65 5.70 -7.75
CA PHE A 317 -32.33 6.22 -7.49
C PHE A 317 -32.40 7.58 -6.82
N ILE A 318 -31.81 7.72 -5.67
CA ILE A 318 -31.73 8.96 -4.90
C ILE A 318 -30.28 9.41 -4.88
N GLN A 319 -30.00 10.52 -5.57
CA GLN A 319 -28.69 11.15 -5.58
C GLN A 319 -28.42 11.80 -4.21
N ASP A 320 -27.19 11.65 -3.71
CA ASP A 320 -26.77 12.36 -2.50
C ASP A 320 -26.46 13.83 -2.84
N PRO A 321 -27.20 14.79 -2.28
CA PRO A 321 -26.98 16.20 -2.58
C PRO A 321 -25.65 16.75 -2.07
N ARG A 322 -24.92 15.98 -1.28
CA ARG A 322 -23.59 16.34 -0.76
C ARG A 322 -22.44 15.82 -1.60
N ASN A 323 -22.70 14.75 -2.35
CA ASN A 323 -21.69 14.08 -3.16
C ASN A 323 -22.32 13.64 -4.48
N GLU A 324 -22.04 14.37 -5.56
CA GLU A 324 -22.66 14.17 -6.88
C GLU A 324 -22.38 12.78 -7.48
N SER A 325 -21.31 12.12 -7.03
CA SER A 325 -20.90 10.80 -7.53
C SER A 325 -21.51 9.61 -6.77
N VAL A 326 -22.28 9.87 -5.71
CA VAL A 326 -22.84 8.81 -4.86
C VAL A 326 -24.36 8.92 -4.84
N GLY A 327 -25.01 7.82 -5.14
CA GLY A 327 -26.45 7.70 -5.01
C GLY A 327 -26.85 6.41 -4.32
N HIS A 328 -28.12 6.27 -4.00
CA HIS A 328 -28.66 5.14 -3.27
C HIS A 328 -29.88 4.57 -3.96
N ILE A 329 -29.96 3.25 -4.02
CA ILE A 329 -31.14 2.49 -4.45
C ILE A 329 -31.66 1.72 -3.23
N LEU A 330 -32.88 1.99 -2.79
CA LEU A 330 -33.49 1.37 -1.60
C LEU A 330 -32.54 1.42 -0.35
N GLY A 331 -31.81 2.54 -0.19
CA GLY A 331 -30.89 2.72 0.93
C GLY A 331 -29.54 2.03 0.80
N LYS A 332 -29.25 1.39 -0.35
CA LYS A 332 -27.95 0.81 -0.68
C LYS A 332 -27.16 1.73 -1.59
N GLU A 333 -25.89 1.89 -1.32
CA GLU A 333 -24.96 2.72 -2.11
C GLU A 333 -24.82 2.16 -3.53
N VAL A 334 -24.72 3.06 -4.50
CA VAL A 334 -24.47 2.73 -5.91
C VAL A 334 -23.03 3.10 -6.25
N ILE A 335 -22.28 2.14 -6.76
CA ILE A 335 -20.91 2.29 -7.26
C ILE A 335 -21.00 2.37 -8.78
N ILE A 336 -20.36 3.37 -9.37
CA ILE A 336 -20.22 3.49 -10.81
C ILE A 336 -18.85 2.94 -11.18
N ASP A 337 -18.81 1.99 -12.11
CA ASP A 337 -17.57 1.39 -12.61
C ASP A 337 -17.71 1.13 -14.11
N ASP A 338 -16.78 1.71 -14.88
CA ASP A 338 -16.80 1.66 -16.34
C ASP A 338 -16.37 0.29 -16.92
N HIS A 339 -15.82 -0.61 -16.08
CA HIS A 339 -15.48 -1.97 -16.49
C HIS A 339 -16.68 -2.93 -16.50
N ILE A 340 -17.80 -2.52 -15.89
CA ILE A 340 -19.03 -3.32 -15.91
C ILE A 340 -19.74 -3.09 -17.24
N GLU A 341 -20.10 -4.19 -17.93
CA GLU A 341 -20.81 -4.15 -19.20
C GLU A 341 -22.18 -3.44 -19.05
N ASP A 342 -22.55 -2.68 -20.08
CA ASP A 342 -23.84 -2.01 -20.11
C ASP A 342 -24.99 -3.03 -20.06
N GLY A 343 -25.98 -2.76 -19.22
CA GLY A 343 -27.08 -3.68 -18.98
C GLY A 343 -26.82 -4.74 -17.90
N VAL A 344 -25.65 -4.73 -17.27
CA VAL A 344 -25.34 -5.58 -16.12
C VAL A 344 -25.26 -4.76 -14.85
N ILE A 345 -25.89 -5.26 -13.79
CA ILE A 345 -25.80 -4.69 -12.44
C ILE A 345 -25.35 -5.80 -11.50
N LEU A 346 -24.28 -5.54 -10.76
CA LEU A 346 -23.78 -6.44 -9.73
C LEU A 346 -24.28 -5.94 -8.36
N LEU A 347 -24.88 -6.82 -7.59
CA LEU A 347 -25.36 -6.54 -6.23
C LEU A 347 -24.63 -7.48 -5.25
N GLY A 348 -23.97 -6.95 -4.25
CA GLY A 348 -23.31 -7.79 -3.26
C GLY A 348 -22.47 -7.03 -2.25
N ASP A 349 -21.87 -7.77 -1.34
CA ASP A 349 -20.87 -7.24 -0.41
C ASP A 349 -19.48 -7.43 -1.02
N PHE A 350 -18.96 -6.37 -1.61
CA PHE A 350 -17.67 -6.39 -2.32
C PHE A 350 -16.46 -6.60 -1.42
N ASN A 351 -16.61 -6.62 -0.10
CA ASN A 351 -15.54 -7.06 0.80
C ASN A 351 -15.22 -8.57 0.65
N TYR A 352 -16.11 -9.34 0.01
CA TYR A 352 -15.88 -10.74 -0.34
C TYR A 352 -15.24 -10.92 -1.72
N MET A 353 -14.83 -9.85 -2.37
CA MET A 353 -13.92 -9.88 -3.51
C MET A 353 -12.51 -9.56 -3.02
N GLY A 354 -11.55 -10.44 -3.26
CA GLY A 354 -10.16 -10.31 -2.86
C GLY A 354 -9.27 -9.84 -4.00
N VAL A 355 -8.37 -8.92 -3.71
CA VAL A 355 -7.29 -8.48 -4.59
C VAL A 355 -5.99 -8.68 -3.83
N ASN A 356 -5.09 -9.50 -4.35
CA ASN A 356 -3.76 -9.67 -3.80
C ASN A 356 -2.73 -9.05 -4.75
N ILE A 357 -1.93 -8.12 -4.23
CA ILE A 357 -0.78 -7.57 -4.93
C ILE A 357 0.45 -8.15 -4.24
N SER A 358 0.99 -9.21 -4.83
CA SER A 358 2.15 -9.91 -4.27
C SER A 358 3.43 -9.17 -4.62
N ASP A 359 4.41 -9.24 -3.73
CA ASP A 359 5.79 -8.76 -3.92
C ASP A 359 5.96 -7.27 -4.26
N GLY A 360 4.89 -6.49 -4.20
CA GLY A 360 4.91 -5.07 -4.57
C GLY A 360 5.01 -4.84 -6.07
N MET A 361 5.27 -3.60 -6.47
CA MET A 361 5.54 -3.22 -7.85
C MET A 361 7.05 -3.06 -8.05
N MET A 362 7.56 -3.53 -9.20
CA MET A 362 8.94 -3.34 -9.60
C MET A 362 9.03 -2.32 -10.72
N LEU A 363 10.04 -1.48 -10.68
CA LEU A 363 10.34 -0.52 -11.73
C LEU A 363 11.76 -0.76 -12.23
N GLU A 364 11.89 -0.88 -13.55
CA GLU A 364 13.18 -1.04 -14.22
C GLU A 364 13.40 0.08 -15.21
N VAL A 365 14.66 0.44 -15.45
CA VAL A 365 15.02 1.46 -16.43
C VAL A 365 15.97 0.90 -17.47
N SER A 366 15.67 1.17 -18.74
CA SER A 366 16.54 0.88 -19.86
C SER A 366 16.88 2.14 -20.63
N ARG A 367 18.18 2.39 -20.85
CA ARG A 367 18.68 3.53 -21.63
C ARG A 367 19.11 3.09 -23.03
N GLU A 368 19.09 1.80 -23.30
CA GLU A 368 19.61 1.22 -24.55
C GLU A 368 18.49 0.85 -25.53
N SER A 369 17.30 0.49 -25.03
CA SER A 369 16.18 0.02 -25.86
C SER A 369 15.71 1.05 -26.87
N SER A 370 15.62 2.32 -26.50
CA SER A 370 15.15 3.41 -27.35
C SER A 370 16.25 4.44 -27.68
N PHE A 371 17.51 3.99 -27.77
CA PHE A 371 18.68 4.86 -27.99
C PHE A 371 18.52 5.74 -29.24
N ARG A 372 18.00 5.18 -30.35
CA ARG A 372 17.81 5.93 -31.59
C ARG A 372 16.78 7.07 -31.50
N SER A 373 15.79 6.91 -30.62
CA SER A 373 14.72 7.89 -30.41
C SER A 373 15.08 8.93 -29.35
N GLY A 374 16.21 8.75 -28.62
CA GLY A 374 16.58 9.60 -27.51
C GLY A 374 15.63 9.51 -26.32
N LEU A 375 14.97 8.36 -26.16
CA LEU A 375 14.04 8.06 -25.07
C LEU A 375 14.72 7.14 -24.05
N ILE A 376 14.24 7.20 -22.83
CA ILE A 376 14.59 6.29 -21.73
C ILE A 376 13.33 5.52 -21.39
N ASP A 377 13.41 4.19 -21.46
CA ASP A 377 12.28 3.32 -21.26
C ASP A 377 12.25 2.84 -19.80
N TYR A 378 11.07 2.91 -19.21
CA TYR A 378 10.76 2.39 -17.89
C TYR A 378 9.78 1.23 -18.05
N ARG A 379 10.04 0.14 -17.36
CA ARG A 379 9.18 -1.03 -17.31
C ARG A 379 8.66 -1.19 -15.90
N ALA A 380 7.35 -1.03 -15.73
CA ALA A 380 6.66 -1.34 -14.51
C ALA A 380 6.14 -2.77 -14.56
N MET A 381 6.34 -3.53 -13.50
CA MET A 381 5.90 -4.90 -13.34
C MET A 381 5.23 -5.06 -11.99
N ALA A 382 4.09 -5.73 -11.97
CA ALA A 382 3.39 -6.10 -10.76
C ALA A 382 2.89 -7.54 -10.90
N ILE A 383 2.83 -8.27 -9.80
CA ILE A 383 2.17 -9.56 -9.74
C ILE A 383 0.92 -9.35 -8.89
N ALA A 384 -0.23 -9.54 -9.50
CA ALA A 384 -1.51 -9.39 -8.83
C ALA A 384 -2.44 -10.55 -9.18
N ASP A 385 -3.35 -10.84 -8.28
CA ASP A 385 -4.43 -11.79 -8.51
C ASP A 385 -5.70 -11.26 -7.90
N THR A 386 -6.81 -11.54 -8.55
CA THR A 386 -8.14 -11.15 -8.09
C THR A 386 -9.00 -12.39 -8.01
N LYS A 387 -9.81 -12.52 -6.94
CA LYS A 387 -10.66 -13.71 -6.80
C LYS A 387 -11.87 -13.45 -5.92
N PRO A 388 -13.07 -13.88 -6.32
CA PRO A 388 -14.21 -13.92 -5.41
C PRO A 388 -13.93 -14.92 -4.28
N LEU A 389 -14.16 -14.49 -3.05
CA LEU A 389 -13.95 -15.32 -1.87
C LEU A 389 -15.18 -16.19 -1.56
N VAL A 390 -16.37 -15.65 -1.80
CA VAL A 390 -17.65 -16.32 -1.53
C VAL A 390 -18.65 -15.94 -2.61
N ASP A 391 -19.09 -16.90 -3.41
CA ASP A 391 -20.02 -16.68 -4.53
C ASP A 391 -21.41 -16.23 -4.08
N GLU A 392 -21.88 -16.77 -2.94
CA GLU A 392 -23.19 -16.43 -2.35
C GLU A 392 -23.33 -14.96 -1.90
N ALA A 393 -22.23 -14.23 -1.85
CA ALA A 393 -22.23 -12.81 -1.49
C ALA A 393 -22.68 -11.89 -2.64
N PHE A 394 -22.83 -12.45 -3.86
CA PHE A 394 -23.07 -11.68 -5.07
C PHE A 394 -24.31 -12.15 -5.83
N LEU A 395 -24.96 -11.19 -6.49
CA LEU A 395 -26.08 -11.37 -7.41
C LEU A 395 -25.81 -10.61 -8.68
N LYS A 396 -26.10 -11.21 -9.83
CA LYS A 396 -26.05 -10.59 -11.15
C LYS A 396 -27.48 -10.23 -11.59
N LEU A 397 -27.69 -8.96 -11.90
CA LEU A 397 -28.97 -8.47 -12.42
C LEU A 397 -28.75 -8.08 -13.87
N THR A 398 -29.63 -8.53 -14.73
CA THR A 398 -29.60 -8.26 -16.19
C THR A 398 -30.72 -7.30 -16.55
N VAL A 399 -30.39 -6.24 -17.24
CA VAL A 399 -31.32 -5.29 -17.75
C VAL A 399 -31.82 -5.76 -19.12
N PRO A 400 -33.12 -5.71 -19.45
CA PRO A 400 -33.59 -6.04 -20.77
C PRO A 400 -32.91 -5.14 -21.80
N ALA A 401 -32.48 -5.74 -22.92
CA ALA A 401 -31.88 -4.97 -24.01
C ALA A 401 -32.83 -3.84 -24.40
N VAL A 402 -32.35 -2.61 -24.34
CA VAL A 402 -33.11 -1.46 -24.86
C VAL A 402 -33.13 -1.63 -26.38
N GLU A 403 -34.27 -2.00 -26.96
CA GLU A 403 -34.44 -1.93 -28.41
C GLU A 403 -34.23 -0.46 -28.79
N GLU A 404 -33.18 -0.19 -29.55
CA GLU A 404 -32.91 1.11 -30.14
C GLU A 404 -34.12 1.46 -31.04
N VAL A 405 -34.88 2.49 -30.64
CA VAL A 405 -36.02 3.01 -31.37
C VAL A 405 -35.55 3.97 -32.46
#